data_4deee99d4deaee294e494c21f57baf95
#
_entry.id   4deee99d4deaee294e494c21f57baf95
#
_cell.length_a   1.000
_cell.length_b   1.000
_cell.length_c   1.000
_cell.angle_alpha   90.00
_cell.angle_beta   90.00
_cell.angle_gamma   90.00
#
_symmetry.space_group_name_H-M   'P 1'
#
loop_
_entity.id
_entity.type
_entity.pdbx_description
1 polymer ?
#
loop_
_entity_poly.entity_id
_entity_poly.type
_entity_poly.pdbx_seq_one_letter_code
_entity_poly.pdbx_strand_id
1 'polypeptide(L)'
;MRMTEQEIIKKSPHFEDYDMDWKDLYYNVHQSIQSNKYRVIRQNNTLFWIEIVSPGVAKLAIFNADSYKTFLRNIQEFSKAMIISGYHTIFGDSSDINIFNQFRKAGWKMDISPIGKDKKGSVMYQGVANVVR
;
A
#
# COMPACT_ATOMS: atom_id res chain seq x y z
N MET A 1 9.27 -12.66 -15.43
CA MET A 1 10.52 -11.94 -15.11
C MET A 1 10.31 -11.10 -13.84
N ARG A 2 11.28 -11.18 -12.94
CA ARG A 2 11.20 -10.42 -11.69
C ARG A 2 11.67 -8.98 -11.93
N MET A 3 10.82 -8.01 -11.62
CA MET A 3 11.14 -6.60 -11.75
C MET A 3 11.95 -6.10 -10.56
N THR A 4 12.79 -5.07 -10.78
CA THR A 4 13.44 -4.37 -9.68
C THR A 4 12.42 -3.50 -8.94
N GLU A 5 12.72 -3.11 -7.70
CA GLU A 5 11.84 -2.22 -6.94
C GLU A 5 11.66 -0.88 -7.66
N GLN A 6 12.71 -0.36 -8.28
CA GLN A 6 12.66 0.87 -9.07
C GLN A 6 11.66 0.76 -10.23
N GLU A 7 11.70 -0.38 -10.94
CA GLU A 7 10.79 -0.63 -12.05
C GLU A 7 9.34 -0.73 -11.58
N ILE A 8 9.10 -1.35 -10.42
CA ILE A 8 7.77 -1.48 -9.83
C ILE A 8 7.20 -0.11 -9.48
N ILE A 9 7.98 0.73 -8.81
CA ILE A 9 7.55 2.08 -8.42
C ILE A 9 7.21 2.90 -9.67
N LYS A 10 8.07 2.84 -10.68
CA LYS A 10 7.88 3.60 -11.92
C LYS A 10 6.63 3.18 -12.67
N LYS A 11 6.29 1.88 -12.65
CA LYS A 11 5.13 1.35 -13.38
C LYS A 11 3.85 1.36 -12.58
N SER A 12 3.90 1.67 -11.30
CA SER A 12 2.72 1.67 -10.46
C SER A 12 1.72 2.72 -10.95
N PRO A 13 0.42 2.36 -11.09
CA PRO A 13 -0.60 3.32 -11.53
C PRO A 13 -0.79 4.49 -10.55
N HIS A 14 -0.37 4.33 -9.30
CA HIS A 14 -0.46 5.38 -8.28
C HIS A 14 0.81 6.21 -8.16
N PHE A 15 1.79 6.00 -9.04
CA PHE A 15 3.02 6.78 -9.03
C PHE A 15 2.76 8.28 -9.17
N GLU A 16 1.78 8.65 -10.00
CA GLU A 16 1.43 10.06 -10.25
C GLU A 16 0.80 10.75 -9.04
N ASP A 17 0.35 10.00 -8.04
CA ASP A 17 -0.18 10.57 -6.79
C ASP A 17 0.92 11.24 -5.96
N TYR A 18 2.17 10.93 -6.24
CA TYR A 18 3.32 11.50 -5.57
C TYR A 18 3.87 12.67 -6.36
N ASP A 19 4.09 13.80 -5.69
CA ASP A 19 4.59 15.04 -6.29
C ASP A 19 6.11 15.03 -6.36
N MET A 20 6.68 13.97 -6.94
CA MET A 20 8.12 13.81 -7.09
C MET A 20 8.43 12.79 -8.18
N ASP A 21 9.64 12.85 -8.74
CA ASP A 21 10.09 11.88 -9.71
C ASP A 21 10.36 10.51 -9.02
N TRP A 22 10.32 9.43 -9.81
CA TRP A 22 10.40 8.07 -9.27
C TRP A 22 11.75 7.79 -8.56
N LYS A 23 12.82 8.46 -8.95
CA LYS A 23 14.14 8.31 -8.30
C LYS A 23 14.12 8.88 -6.89
N ASP A 24 13.53 10.06 -6.73
CA ASP A 24 13.39 10.69 -5.43
C ASP A 24 12.46 9.90 -4.54
N LEU A 25 11.36 9.39 -5.10
CA LEU A 25 10.43 8.54 -4.36
C LEU A 25 11.13 7.26 -3.90
N TYR A 26 11.85 6.59 -4.79
CA TYR A 26 12.59 5.38 -4.47
C TYR A 26 13.61 5.64 -3.36
N TYR A 27 14.36 6.75 -3.45
CA TYR A 27 15.33 7.14 -2.44
C TYR A 27 14.66 7.35 -1.08
N ASN A 28 13.54 8.05 -1.06
CA ASN A 28 12.80 8.32 0.19
C ASN A 28 12.27 7.04 0.82
N VAL A 29 11.78 6.10 0.03
CA VAL A 29 11.34 4.79 0.51
C VAL A 29 12.50 4.05 1.17
N HIS A 30 13.67 4.01 0.52
CA HIS A 30 14.84 3.34 1.08
C HIS A 30 15.33 3.99 2.38
N GLN A 31 15.37 5.31 2.44
CA GLN A 31 15.76 6.02 3.66
C GLN A 31 14.78 5.73 4.80
N SER A 32 13.50 5.66 4.48
CA SER A 32 12.45 5.37 5.47
C SER A 32 12.60 3.98 6.09
N ILE A 33 12.97 2.98 5.29
CA ILE A 33 13.17 1.61 5.77
C ILE A 33 14.25 1.54 6.84
N GLN A 34 15.32 2.34 6.70
CA GLN A 34 16.44 2.33 7.63
C GLN A 34 16.11 2.95 9.01
N SER A 35 14.99 3.64 9.12
CA SER A 35 14.59 4.31 10.37
C SER A 35 13.91 3.41 11.39
N ASN A 36 13.73 2.12 11.12
CA ASN A 36 12.97 1.13 11.91
C ASN A 36 11.47 1.45 12.08
N LYS A 37 11.01 2.57 11.51
CA LYS A 37 9.60 2.98 11.53
C LYS A 37 8.85 2.46 10.32
N TYR A 38 9.56 2.04 9.29
CA TYR A 38 9.01 1.62 8.01
C TYR A 38 9.51 0.24 7.64
N ARG A 39 8.68 -0.49 6.92
CA ARG A 39 9.03 -1.80 6.35
C ARG A 39 8.46 -1.91 4.96
N VAL A 40 9.16 -2.63 4.08
CA VAL A 40 8.62 -3.00 2.78
C VAL A 40 8.49 -4.52 2.71
N ILE A 41 7.28 -4.96 2.36
CA ILE A 41 7.01 -6.36 2.07
C ILE A 41 6.78 -6.47 0.58
N ARG A 42 7.54 -7.34 -0.08
CA ARG A 42 7.40 -7.59 -1.49
C ARG A 42 6.69 -8.92 -1.73
N GLN A 43 5.66 -8.88 -2.60
CA GLN A 43 4.98 -10.05 -3.12
C GLN A 43 4.98 -9.96 -4.64
N ASN A 44 5.72 -10.84 -5.32
CA ASN A 44 5.91 -10.77 -6.78
C ASN A 44 6.40 -9.39 -7.19
N ASN A 45 5.65 -8.65 -8.01
CA ASN A 45 5.99 -7.29 -8.44
C ASN A 45 5.08 -6.25 -7.77
N THR A 46 4.72 -6.48 -6.53
CA THR A 46 3.97 -5.54 -5.69
C THR A 46 4.78 -5.23 -4.44
N LEU A 47 4.92 -3.96 -4.14
CA LEU A 47 5.57 -3.48 -2.91
C LEU A 47 4.52 -2.94 -1.96
N PHE A 48 4.48 -3.49 -0.75
CA PHE A 48 3.64 -2.99 0.34
C PHE A 48 4.55 -2.23 1.30
N TRP A 49 4.47 -0.91 1.28
CA TRP A 49 5.27 -0.05 2.14
C TRP A 49 4.46 0.30 3.39
N ILE A 50 4.97 -0.10 4.54
CA ILE A 50 4.28 0.00 5.81
C ILE A 50 4.98 1.02 6.70
N GLU A 51 4.22 1.99 7.20
CA GLU A 51 4.66 2.88 8.27
C GLU A 51 4.04 2.40 9.57
N ILE A 52 4.89 2.10 10.56
CA ILE A 52 4.43 1.66 11.88
C ILE A 52 4.02 2.90 12.66
N VAL A 53 2.72 3.06 12.90
CA VAL A 53 2.14 4.24 13.57
C VAL A 53 2.12 4.05 15.08
N SER A 54 1.74 2.85 15.52
CA SER A 54 1.73 2.44 16.93
C SER A 54 1.73 0.92 16.98
N PRO A 55 1.89 0.29 18.14
CA PRO A 55 1.86 -1.18 18.21
C PRO A 55 0.58 -1.75 17.59
N GLY A 56 0.75 -2.61 16.59
CA GLY A 56 -0.35 -3.26 15.89
C GLY A 56 -1.09 -2.40 14.86
N VAL A 57 -0.68 -1.13 14.65
CA VAL A 57 -1.33 -0.20 13.71
C VAL A 57 -0.33 0.27 12.67
N ALA A 58 -0.67 0.11 11.40
CA ALA A 58 0.21 0.49 10.30
C ALA A 58 -0.54 1.28 9.23
N LYS A 59 0.16 2.24 8.62
CA LYS A 59 -0.28 2.95 7.42
C LYS A 59 0.37 2.28 6.22
N LEU A 60 -0.42 2.04 5.18
CA LEU A 60 0.00 1.30 3.99
C LEU A 60 0.04 2.20 2.77
N ALA A 61 1.15 2.12 2.01
CA ALA A 61 1.24 2.60 0.65
C ALA A 61 1.62 1.43 -0.25
N ILE A 62 1.14 1.42 -1.49
CA ILE A 62 1.29 0.29 -2.40
C ILE A 62 1.85 0.75 -3.73
N PHE A 63 2.83 0.00 -4.23
CA PHE A 63 3.32 0.15 -5.59
C PHE A 63 3.13 -1.20 -6.30
N ASN A 64 2.28 -1.23 -7.31
CA ASN A 64 1.91 -2.48 -7.98
C ASN A 64 2.21 -2.43 -9.47
N ALA A 65 2.93 -3.44 -9.95
CA ALA A 65 3.22 -3.65 -11.37
C ALA A 65 2.74 -5.02 -11.86
N ASP A 66 1.97 -5.74 -11.04
CA ASP A 66 1.37 -7.02 -11.42
C ASP A 66 -0.01 -6.83 -12.02
N SER A 67 -0.50 -7.88 -12.73
CA SER A 67 -1.86 -7.92 -13.23
C SER A 67 -2.85 -7.91 -12.05
N TYR A 68 -4.09 -7.56 -12.34
CA TYR A 68 -5.17 -7.53 -11.35
C TYR A 68 -5.30 -8.85 -10.59
N LYS A 69 -5.28 -9.97 -11.31
CA LYS A 69 -5.44 -11.30 -10.69
C LYS A 69 -4.26 -11.62 -9.75
N THR A 70 -3.05 -11.32 -10.17
CA THR A 70 -1.86 -11.53 -9.35
C THR A 70 -1.86 -10.60 -8.16
N PHE A 71 -2.28 -9.35 -8.34
CA PHE A 71 -2.37 -8.37 -7.27
C PHE A 71 -3.33 -8.83 -6.16
N LEU A 72 -4.48 -9.42 -6.51
CA LEU A 72 -5.38 -9.96 -5.50
C LEU A 72 -4.72 -11.05 -4.64
N ARG A 73 -3.95 -11.94 -5.27
CA ARG A 73 -3.17 -12.95 -4.53
C ARG A 73 -2.12 -12.31 -3.63
N ASN A 74 -1.45 -11.28 -4.14
CA ASN A 74 -0.43 -10.56 -3.38
C ASN A 74 -1.03 -9.93 -2.12
N ILE A 75 -2.23 -9.36 -2.22
CA ILE A 75 -2.95 -8.81 -1.06
C ILE A 75 -3.25 -9.91 -0.04
N GLN A 76 -3.69 -11.09 -0.48
CA GLN A 76 -3.98 -12.21 0.41
C GLN A 76 -2.73 -12.68 1.17
N GLU A 77 -1.61 -12.80 0.48
CA GLU A 77 -0.34 -13.21 1.09
C GLU A 77 0.18 -12.13 2.05
N PHE A 78 0.04 -10.87 1.67
CA PHE A 78 0.39 -9.74 2.54
C PHE A 78 -0.46 -9.75 3.82
N SER A 79 -1.76 -10.03 3.70
CA SER A 79 -2.67 -10.13 4.84
C SER A 79 -2.20 -11.17 5.85
N LYS A 80 -1.80 -12.37 5.36
CA LYS A 80 -1.28 -13.43 6.22
C LYS A 80 -0.01 -12.99 6.97
N ALA A 81 0.89 -12.32 6.25
CA ALA A 81 2.13 -11.82 6.85
C ALA A 81 1.85 -10.80 7.95
N MET A 82 0.88 -9.91 7.74
CA MET A 82 0.52 -8.88 8.71
C MET A 82 -0.12 -9.47 9.96
N ILE A 83 -1.00 -10.46 9.81
CA ILE A 83 -1.61 -11.17 10.94
C ILE A 83 -0.54 -11.86 11.79
N ILE A 84 0.38 -12.57 11.14
CA ILE A 84 1.47 -13.28 11.82
C ILE A 84 2.37 -12.29 12.56
N SER A 85 2.59 -11.11 12.00
CA SER A 85 3.42 -10.06 12.60
C SER A 85 2.72 -9.31 13.72
N GLY A 86 1.45 -9.59 14.01
CA GLY A 86 0.72 -9.00 15.13
C GLY A 86 -0.02 -7.70 14.83
N TYR A 87 -0.15 -7.33 13.56
CA TYR A 87 -0.93 -6.15 13.18
C TYR A 87 -2.43 -6.47 13.22
N HIS A 88 -3.20 -5.53 13.74
CA HIS A 88 -4.66 -5.66 13.83
C HIS A 88 -5.40 -4.57 13.06
N THR A 89 -4.75 -3.44 12.78
CA THR A 89 -5.37 -2.32 12.07
C THR A 89 -4.41 -1.78 11.02
N ILE A 90 -4.89 -1.70 9.78
CA ILE A 90 -4.12 -1.19 8.65
C ILE A 90 -4.99 -0.16 7.93
N PHE A 91 -4.43 1.00 7.63
CA PHE A 91 -5.15 2.05 6.91
C PHE A 91 -4.30 2.64 5.81
N GLY A 92 -4.94 3.25 4.84
CA GLY A 92 -4.27 3.94 3.74
C GLY A 92 -5.19 4.93 3.06
N ASP A 93 -4.57 5.84 2.33
CA ASP A 93 -5.27 6.92 1.63
C ASP A 93 -5.08 6.75 0.13
N SER A 94 -6.13 7.01 -0.65
CA SER A 94 -6.06 7.00 -2.11
C SER A 94 -7.18 7.81 -2.72
N SER A 95 -6.92 8.43 -3.87
CA SER A 95 -7.98 9.02 -4.70
C SER A 95 -8.70 7.97 -5.54
N ASP A 96 -8.13 6.77 -5.66
CA ASP A 96 -8.71 5.67 -6.42
C ASP A 96 -9.46 4.71 -5.50
N ILE A 97 -10.79 4.83 -5.48
CA ILE A 97 -11.64 3.96 -4.66
C ILE A 97 -11.53 2.48 -5.05
N ASN A 98 -11.12 2.19 -6.29
CA ASN A 98 -11.00 0.82 -6.77
C ASN A 98 -9.94 0.03 -6.03
N ILE A 99 -8.89 0.69 -5.52
CA ILE A 99 -7.86 0.00 -4.73
C ILE A 99 -8.48 -0.63 -3.47
N PHE A 100 -9.38 0.09 -2.80
CA PHE A 100 -10.06 -0.43 -1.61
C PHE A 100 -11.00 -1.58 -1.96
N ASN A 101 -11.67 -1.52 -3.12
CA ASN A 101 -12.52 -2.61 -3.58
C ASN A 101 -11.72 -3.88 -3.87
N GLN A 102 -10.50 -3.74 -4.35
CA GLN A 102 -9.59 -4.87 -4.55
C GLN A 102 -9.23 -5.55 -3.22
N PHE A 103 -8.99 -4.77 -2.17
CA PHE A 103 -8.78 -5.32 -0.83
C PHE A 103 -10.02 -6.04 -0.31
N ARG A 104 -11.20 -5.50 -0.55
CA ARG A 104 -12.46 -6.17 -0.17
C ARG A 104 -12.63 -7.50 -0.89
N LYS A 105 -12.30 -7.55 -2.19
CA LYS A 105 -12.34 -8.80 -2.97
C LYS A 105 -11.33 -9.82 -2.48
N ALA A 106 -10.22 -9.38 -1.92
CA ALA A 106 -9.23 -10.26 -1.32
C ALA A 106 -9.62 -10.73 0.10
N GLY A 107 -10.77 -10.31 0.60
CA GLY A 107 -11.32 -10.78 1.89
C GLY A 107 -11.21 -9.78 3.04
N TRP A 108 -10.70 -8.59 2.80
CA TRP A 108 -10.56 -7.57 3.83
C TRP A 108 -11.90 -6.88 4.09
N LYS A 109 -12.19 -6.63 5.37
CA LYS A 109 -13.30 -5.76 5.76
C LYS A 109 -12.76 -4.36 5.91
N MET A 110 -13.22 -3.45 5.07
CA MET A 110 -12.72 -2.07 5.05
C MET A 110 -13.84 -1.07 5.22
N ASP A 111 -13.59 -0.08 6.06
CA ASP A 111 -14.41 1.12 6.14
C ASP A 111 -13.73 2.21 5.30
N ILE A 112 -14.47 2.77 4.35
CA ILE A 112 -13.97 3.77 3.41
C ILE A 112 -14.72 5.08 3.65
N SER A 113 -13.97 6.17 3.83
CA SER A 113 -14.57 7.50 4.02
C SER A 113 -13.77 8.58 3.30
N PRO A 114 -14.43 9.64 2.81
CA PRO A 114 -13.72 10.76 2.20
C PRO A 114 -13.00 11.58 3.28
N ILE A 115 -11.80 12.04 2.98
CA ILE A 115 -10.97 12.81 3.93
C ILE A 115 -10.56 14.18 3.39
N GLY A 116 -11.02 14.56 2.20
CA GLY A 116 -10.69 15.84 1.59
C GLY A 116 -10.38 15.69 0.12
N LYS A 117 -9.64 16.65 -0.42
CA LYS A 117 -9.22 16.64 -1.82
C LYS A 117 -7.71 16.72 -1.93
N ASP A 118 -7.15 16.10 -2.96
CA ASP A 118 -5.73 16.18 -3.27
C ASP A 118 -5.42 17.50 -4.01
N LYS A 119 -4.15 17.68 -4.37
CA LYS A 119 -3.69 18.88 -5.10
C LYS A 119 -4.37 19.05 -6.47
N LYS A 120 -4.82 17.95 -7.08
CA LYS A 120 -5.51 17.96 -8.38
C LYS A 120 -7.00 18.19 -8.26
N GLY A 121 -7.53 18.32 -7.04
CA GLY A 121 -8.96 18.48 -6.79
C GLY A 121 -9.75 17.19 -6.74
N SER A 122 -9.09 16.03 -6.80
CA SER A 122 -9.73 14.72 -6.69
C SER A 122 -10.04 14.41 -5.24
N VAL A 123 -11.20 13.78 -4.98
CA VAL A 123 -11.56 13.37 -3.63
C VAL A 123 -10.60 12.28 -3.16
N MET A 124 -10.02 12.48 -1.97
CA MET A 124 -9.21 11.49 -1.29
C MET A 124 -10.06 10.69 -0.33
N TYR A 125 -9.85 9.38 -0.29
CA TYR A 125 -10.53 8.46 0.60
C TYR A 125 -9.52 7.81 1.53
N GLN A 126 -9.98 7.53 2.74
CA GLN A 126 -9.22 6.70 3.68
C GLN A 126 -9.94 5.37 3.85
N GLY A 127 -9.20 4.28 3.66
CA GLY A 127 -9.68 2.95 3.96
C GLY A 127 -9.03 2.45 5.25
N VAL A 128 -9.84 1.92 6.16
CA VAL A 128 -9.36 1.34 7.42
C VAL A 128 -9.81 -0.11 7.48
N ALA A 129 -8.87 -1.01 7.66
CA ALA A 129 -9.15 -2.43 7.76
C ALA A 129 -8.71 -2.96 9.12
N ASN A 130 -9.59 -3.75 9.73
CA ASN A 130 -9.23 -4.56 10.87
C ASN A 130 -8.86 -5.95 10.35
N VAL A 131 -7.59 -6.29 10.51
CA VAL A 131 -7.07 -7.58 10.07
C VAL A 131 -7.39 -8.59 11.15
N VAL A 132 -8.32 -9.49 10.87
CA VAL A 132 -8.83 -10.46 11.84
C VAL A 132 -8.33 -11.85 11.51
N ARG A 133 -7.96 -12.59 12.53
CA ARG A 133 -7.59 -14.00 12.39
C ARG A 133 -8.80 -14.87 12.05
#